data_3c189817c6f82b3f7ae7f09337701ae7
#
_entry.id   3c189817c6f82b3f7ae7f09337701ae7
#
_cell.length_a   1.000
_cell.length_b   1.000
_cell.length_c   1.000
_cell.angle_alpha   90.00
_cell.angle_beta   90.00
_cell.angle_gamma   90.00
#
_symmetry.space_group_name_H-M   'P 1'
#
loop_
_entity.id
_entity.type
_entity.pdbx_description
1 polymer ?
#
loop_
_entity_poly.entity_id
_entity_poly.type
_entity_poly.pdbx_seq_one_letter_code
_entity_poly.pdbx_strand_id
1 'polypeptide(L)'
;VTASAIPGLHPAPTDHARLVAWVEQIAALTKPARVHWCDGSEAEKAAIVADLIGKGTLRELDQSKRPGCYYAASDPKDVARVESRTFICSGNEIDAGPTNNWADPVEMRTRLNGLFDGCMAGRTMYVVPFSMGPLGSKISALGVEITDSGYVAVSMGIMTRMGKAALDVLGSDGVFVPAVHTLGAPLAEGQADVPWPCNEEKWIVHFPETREIWSYGSGYGGNALLGKKCYALRIASIMARDEGWLAEHMLILKLTDPKGRAKYVAAAFPSACGKTNLAMLQPTLPGWKAETIGDDIAWMRIGDDGRLYAVNPEAGFFGVAPGTSRNTNGNALETLARNTVFTNTALTADGDVWWEGLTKEAPGGLTNWKGQPHDPSSGQPAAHPNARFAAPAGQCPAIAPEWEDPKGVPIDAILFGGRRASAVPLVTEAFDWDHGVFMGSSVASEGTAAAENAIGELRRDPFAMLPFCGYNMGDYFAHWLSMKARTAAANLPRLYFVNWFRKNEDGKFVWPGFGDNARVLKWIAERLDGEAEAVDTPVGRVPTREALDLSGLALSEADLATLLDVDVDVWAEEAALIPDFYRMFGDRLPDALWDQHAALTARIDENRAAAIAAE
;
A
#
# COMPACT_ATOMS: atom_id res chain seq x y z
N VAL A 1 -3.61 -40.62 7.64
CA VAL A 1 -3.09 -40.02 8.88
C VAL A 1 -4.20 -39.16 9.42
N THR A 2 -4.69 -39.42 10.63
CA THR A 2 -5.66 -38.55 11.31
C THR A 2 -4.94 -37.25 11.66
N ALA A 3 -5.59 -36.09 11.56
CA ALA A 3 -4.99 -34.75 11.80
C ALA A 3 -4.27 -34.69 13.16
N SER A 4 -4.78 -35.41 14.18
CA SER A 4 -4.17 -35.48 15.53
C SER A 4 -2.78 -36.13 15.59
N ALA A 5 -2.30 -36.74 14.51
CA ALA A 5 -0.98 -37.41 14.47
C ALA A 5 0.12 -36.51 13.80
N ILE A 6 -0.20 -35.30 13.33
CA ILE A 6 0.78 -34.40 12.68
C ILE A 6 1.66 -33.76 13.77
N PRO A 7 3.00 -33.92 13.69
CA PRO A 7 3.92 -33.36 14.68
C PRO A 7 3.77 -31.82 14.79
N GLY A 8 3.72 -31.30 16.01
CA GLY A 8 3.63 -29.88 16.31
C GLY A 8 2.23 -29.25 16.20
N LEU A 9 1.23 -30.03 15.76
CA LEU A 9 -0.16 -29.56 15.76
C LEU A 9 -0.68 -29.39 17.20
N HIS A 10 -0.32 -30.33 18.07
CA HIS A 10 -0.68 -30.33 19.49
C HIS A 10 0.53 -30.56 20.39
N PRO A 11 0.51 -29.95 21.61
CA PRO A 11 -0.50 -29.00 22.10
C PRO A 11 -0.41 -27.65 21.36
N ALA A 12 -1.56 -27.05 21.07
CA ALA A 12 -1.61 -25.69 20.55
C ALA A 12 -1.21 -24.67 21.64
N PRO A 13 -0.55 -23.55 21.31
CA PRO A 13 -0.17 -22.52 22.30
C PRO A 13 -1.32 -21.58 22.68
N THR A 14 -2.55 -21.99 22.47
CA THR A 14 -3.77 -21.22 22.72
C THR A 14 -4.95 -22.12 23.04
N ASP A 15 -5.87 -21.66 23.87
CA ASP A 15 -7.18 -22.29 24.19
C ASP A 15 -8.31 -21.74 23.31
N HIS A 16 -8.02 -20.94 22.32
CA HIS A 16 -9.01 -20.41 21.39
C HIS A 16 -9.58 -21.53 20.51
N ALA A 17 -10.73 -22.08 20.91
CA ALA A 17 -11.30 -23.31 20.32
C ALA A 17 -11.54 -23.19 18.80
N ARG A 18 -12.06 -22.05 18.32
CA ARG A 18 -12.29 -21.84 16.88
C ARG A 18 -10.97 -21.80 16.10
N LEU A 19 -9.93 -21.19 16.65
CA LEU A 19 -8.62 -21.12 15.99
C LEU A 19 -8.00 -22.53 15.90
N VAL A 20 -8.00 -23.27 16.99
CA VAL A 20 -7.45 -24.65 17.02
C VAL A 20 -8.19 -25.53 16.02
N ALA A 21 -9.53 -25.52 16.02
CA ALA A 21 -10.34 -26.31 15.09
C ALA A 21 -10.07 -25.94 13.61
N TRP A 22 -9.90 -24.65 13.32
CA TRP A 22 -9.58 -24.20 11.97
C TRP A 22 -8.18 -24.65 11.51
N VAL A 23 -7.17 -24.57 12.39
CA VAL A 23 -5.81 -25.07 12.09
C VAL A 23 -5.83 -26.57 11.85
N GLU A 24 -6.57 -27.35 12.66
CA GLU A 24 -6.77 -28.79 12.47
C GLU A 24 -7.42 -29.11 11.12
N GLN A 25 -8.45 -28.35 10.73
CA GLN A 25 -9.13 -28.51 9.44
C GLN A 25 -8.18 -28.25 8.27
N ILE A 26 -7.40 -27.17 8.32
CA ILE A 26 -6.44 -26.84 7.25
C ILE A 26 -5.31 -27.88 7.21
N ALA A 27 -4.80 -28.32 8.36
CA ALA A 27 -3.77 -29.35 8.41
C ALA A 27 -4.28 -30.70 7.83
N ALA A 28 -5.52 -31.07 8.11
CA ALA A 28 -6.14 -32.26 7.52
C ALA A 28 -6.28 -32.17 5.99
N LEU A 29 -6.62 -30.99 5.47
CA LEU A 29 -6.73 -30.74 4.03
C LEU A 29 -5.35 -30.73 3.35
N THR A 30 -4.41 -29.97 3.88
CA THR A 30 -3.12 -29.70 3.22
C THR A 30 -2.04 -30.76 3.46
N LYS A 31 -2.23 -31.62 4.47
CA LYS A 31 -1.38 -32.77 4.83
C LYS A 31 0.11 -32.41 5.00
N PRO A 32 0.46 -31.43 5.83
CA PRO A 32 1.86 -31.06 6.03
C PRO A 32 2.64 -32.16 6.77
N ALA A 33 3.97 -32.13 6.62
CA ALA A 33 4.84 -33.04 7.37
C ALA A 33 4.88 -32.70 8.87
N ARG A 34 4.73 -31.42 9.23
CA ARG A 34 4.64 -30.91 10.60
C ARG A 34 3.96 -29.55 10.64
N VAL A 35 3.49 -29.16 11.81
CA VAL A 35 2.97 -27.82 12.10
C VAL A 35 3.94 -27.08 13.00
N HIS A 36 4.14 -25.79 12.74
CA HIS A 36 4.89 -24.89 13.58
C HIS A 36 4.06 -23.66 13.92
N TRP A 37 3.72 -23.50 15.19
CA TRP A 37 3.05 -22.31 15.70
C TRP A 37 4.10 -21.22 15.93
N CYS A 38 4.04 -20.12 15.17
CA CYS A 38 5.00 -19.04 15.29
C CYS A 38 4.80 -18.25 16.58
N ASP A 39 5.85 -18.12 17.36
CA ASP A 39 5.86 -17.36 18.62
C ASP A 39 6.36 -15.91 18.43
N GLY A 40 7.00 -15.61 17.30
CA GLY A 40 7.54 -14.29 16.96
C GLY A 40 8.87 -13.97 17.63
N SER A 41 9.54 -14.93 18.24
CA SER A 41 10.83 -14.74 18.91
C SER A 41 12.00 -14.60 17.91
N GLU A 42 13.06 -13.91 18.31
CA GLU A 42 14.30 -13.84 17.53
C GLU A 42 14.96 -15.22 17.36
N ALA A 43 14.82 -16.11 18.33
CA ALA A 43 15.31 -17.49 18.23
C ALA A 43 14.57 -18.29 17.15
N GLU A 44 13.25 -18.16 17.08
CA GLU A 44 12.43 -18.75 16.02
C GLU A 44 12.83 -18.21 14.65
N LYS A 45 12.93 -16.89 14.51
CA LYS A 45 13.37 -16.23 13.27
C LYS A 45 14.73 -16.74 12.82
N ALA A 46 15.71 -16.83 13.74
CA ALA A 46 17.04 -17.34 13.43
C ALA A 46 17.01 -18.80 12.93
N ALA A 47 16.17 -19.65 13.54
CA ALA A 47 16.03 -21.05 13.14
C ALA A 47 15.40 -21.18 11.74
N ILE A 48 14.36 -20.40 11.44
CA ILE A 48 13.71 -20.40 10.11
C ILE A 48 14.68 -19.85 9.04
N VAL A 49 15.40 -18.77 9.34
CA VAL A 49 16.41 -18.19 8.44
C VAL A 49 17.51 -19.20 8.14
N ALA A 50 18.02 -19.92 9.14
CA ALA A 50 19.05 -20.96 8.95
C ALA A 50 18.56 -22.09 8.04
N ASP A 51 17.31 -22.53 8.19
CA ASP A 51 16.68 -23.52 7.29
C ASP A 51 16.59 -23.00 5.85
N LEU A 52 16.15 -21.75 5.67
CA LEU A 52 16.03 -21.11 4.35
C LEU A 52 17.38 -20.91 3.66
N ILE A 53 18.44 -20.59 4.40
CA ILE A 53 19.81 -20.53 3.89
C ILE A 53 20.27 -21.92 3.44
N GLY A 54 20.01 -22.94 4.25
CA GLY A 54 20.32 -24.32 3.92
C GLY A 54 19.63 -24.84 2.65
N LYS A 55 18.44 -24.33 2.34
CA LYS A 55 17.67 -24.62 1.12
C LYS A 55 18.02 -23.73 -0.07
N GLY A 56 18.82 -22.67 0.14
CA GLY A 56 19.16 -21.70 -0.88
C GLY A 56 18.06 -20.68 -1.21
N THR A 57 16.98 -20.64 -0.42
CA THR A 57 15.91 -19.64 -0.55
C THR A 57 16.39 -18.27 -0.11
N LEU A 58 17.13 -18.21 1.01
CA LEU A 58 17.82 -17.01 1.46
C LEU A 58 19.33 -17.15 1.29
N ARG A 59 19.95 -16.03 1.00
CA ARG A 59 21.41 -15.87 1.03
C ARG A 59 21.77 -14.77 2.01
N GLU A 60 22.71 -15.05 2.88
CA GLU A 60 23.24 -14.06 3.81
C GLU A 60 24.08 -13.02 3.03
N LEU A 61 23.84 -11.74 3.28
CA LEU A 61 24.69 -10.66 2.77
C LEU A 61 25.92 -10.49 3.67
N ASP A 62 26.89 -9.69 3.23
CA ASP A 62 28.05 -9.35 4.08
C ASP A 62 27.60 -8.68 5.38
N GLN A 63 27.65 -9.41 6.49
CA GLN A 63 27.14 -8.97 7.79
C GLN A 63 27.93 -7.81 8.38
N SER A 64 29.14 -7.54 7.91
CA SER A 64 29.91 -6.36 8.30
C SER A 64 29.34 -5.06 7.67
N LYS A 65 28.67 -5.19 6.51
CA LYS A 65 28.04 -4.07 5.77
C LYS A 65 26.55 -3.99 6.03
N ARG A 66 25.88 -5.14 6.11
CA ARG A 66 24.43 -5.32 6.16
C ARG A 66 24.01 -6.26 7.28
N PRO A 67 24.22 -5.90 8.56
CA PRO A 67 23.91 -6.79 9.68
C PRO A 67 22.44 -7.20 9.69
N GLY A 68 22.18 -8.50 9.78
CA GLY A 68 20.83 -9.07 9.78
C GLY A 68 20.09 -8.98 8.43
N CYS A 69 20.81 -8.70 7.34
CA CYS A 69 20.21 -8.62 6.01
C CYS A 69 20.40 -9.89 5.19
N TYR A 70 19.37 -10.21 4.41
CA TYR A 70 19.33 -11.39 3.56
C TYR A 70 18.84 -11.03 2.17
N TYR A 71 19.21 -11.86 1.20
CA TYR A 71 18.81 -11.77 -0.18
C TYR A 71 17.99 -13.01 -0.57
N ALA A 72 16.94 -12.80 -1.37
CA ALA A 72 16.17 -13.83 -2.05
C ALA A 72 16.03 -13.52 -3.54
N ALA A 73 15.97 -14.55 -4.37
CA ALA A 73 15.59 -14.46 -5.77
C ALA A 73 14.35 -15.31 -6.02
N SER A 74 13.27 -14.70 -6.49
CA SER A 74 12.06 -15.44 -6.86
C SER A 74 12.27 -16.18 -8.18
N ASP A 75 11.44 -17.21 -8.42
CA ASP A 75 11.28 -17.73 -9.77
C ASP A 75 10.82 -16.58 -10.69
N PRO A 76 11.36 -16.46 -11.92
CA PRO A 76 10.94 -15.41 -12.86
C PRO A 76 9.45 -15.38 -13.18
N LYS A 77 8.75 -16.50 -13.00
CA LYS A 77 7.29 -16.62 -13.18
C LYS A 77 6.49 -16.19 -11.95
N ASP A 78 7.15 -15.97 -10.81
CA ASP A 78 6.52 -15.56 -9.57
C ASP A 78 6.73 -14.07 -9.32
N VAL A 79 5.71 -13.28 -9.60
CA VAL A 79 5.74 -11.81 -9.49
C VAL A 79 5.03 -11.34 -8.22
N ALA A 80 5.36 -10.14 -7.78
CA ALA A 80 4.88 -9.59 -6.50
C ALA A 80 3.36 -9.35 -6.44
N ARG A 81 2.68 -9.28 -7.58
CA ARG A 81 1.23 -9.07 -7.68
C ARG A 81 0.70 -9.66 -8.98
N VAL A 82 -0.46 -10.35 -8.91
CA VAL A 82 -1.15 -10.94 -10.05
C VAL A 82 -2.61 -10.47 -10.05
N GLU A 83 -2.89 -9.33 -10.68
CA GLU A 83 -4.23 -8.73 -10.70
C GLU A 83 -5.25 -9.62 -11.42
N SER A 84 -4.88 -10.21 -12.56
CA SER A 84 -5.76 -11.10 -13.35
C SER A 84 -6.17 -12.38 -12.62
N ARG A 85 -5.47 -12.75 -11.54
CA ARG A 85 -5.73 -13.95 -10.73
C ARG A 85 -6.20 -13.63 -9.32
N THR A 86 -6.55 -12.37 -9.06
CA THR A 86 -7.08 -11.88 -7.78
C THR A 86 -8.59 -11.74 -7.89
N PHE A 87 -9.32 -12.42 -7.01
CA PHE A 87 -10.78 -12.54 -7.05
C PHE A 87 -11.43 -12.05 -5.76
N ILE A 88 -12.61 -11.44 -5.92
CA ILE A 88 -13.57 -11.16 -4.85
C ILE A 88 -14.78 -12.06 -5.09
N CYS A 89 -14.95 -13.07 -4.25
CA CYS A 89 -16.01 -14.07 -4.35
C CYS A 89 -17.17 -13.74 -3.40
N SER A 90 -17.84 -12.63 -3.65
CA SER A 90 -19.11 -12.26 -3.00
C SER A 90 -20.26 -13.15 -3.46
N GLY A 91 -21.34 -13.25 -2.68
CA GLY A 91 -22.53 -14.04 -3.00
C GLY A 91 -23.21 -13.60 -4.29
N ASN A 92 -23.04 -12.33 -4.69
CA ASN A 92 -23.52 -11.78 -5.96
C ASN A 92 -22.40 -11.03 -6.67
N GLU A 93 -22.30 -11.16 -7.98
CA GLU A 93 -21.31 -10.48 -8.81
C GLU A 93 -21.37 -8.96 -8.67
N ILE A 94 -22.57 -8.38 -8.58
CA ILE A 94 -22.75 -6.93 -8.45
C ILE A 94 -22.12 -6.37 -7.17
N ASP A 95 -21.99 -7.17 -6.11
CA ASP A 95 -21.38 -6.75 -4.85
C ASP A 95 -19.84 -6.71 -4.93
N ALA A 96 -19.23 -7.48 -5.83
CA ALA A 96 -17.81 -7.33 -6.18
C ALA A 96 -17.56 -6.09 -7.05
N GLY A 97 -18.50 -5.75 -7.90
CA GLY A 97 -18.48 -4.59 -8.80
C GLY A 97 -17.62 -4.78 -10.06
N PRO A 98 -17.67 -3.81 -10.97
CA PRO A 98 -17.06 -3.91 -12.29
C PRO A 98 -15.52 -3.80 -12.29
N THR A 99 -14.93 -3.42 -11.16
CA THR A 99 -13.49 -3.24 -11.02
C THR A 99 -12.75 -4.44 -10.43
N ASN A 100 -13.48 -5.48 -10.01
CA ASN A 100 -12.94 -6.72 -9.46
C ASN A 100 -13.21 -7.90 -10.40
N ASN A 101 -12.31 -8.88 -10.38
CA ASN A 101 -12.64 -10.20 -10.93
C ASN A 101 -13.55 -10.91 -9.92
N TRP A 102 -14.63 -11.46 -10.40
CA TRP A 102 -15.59 -12.21 -9.60
C TRP A 102 -15.66 -13.67 -10.04
N ALA A 103 -15.92 -14.55 -9.10
CA ALA A 103 -16.33 -15.93 -9.34
C ALA A 103 -17.31 -16.36 -8.24
N ASP A 104 -18.21 -17.29 -8.57
CA ASP A 104 -19.16 -17.84 -7.60
C ASP A 104 -18.42 -18.44 -6.39
N PRO A 105 -18.78 -18.07 -5.15
CA PRO A 105 -18.05 -18.50 -3.96
C PRO A 105 -18.11 -20.02 -3.72
N VAL A 106 -19.18 -20.71 -4.12
CA VAL A 106 -19.30 -22.17 -3.95
C VAL A 106 -18.41 -22.90 -4.96
N GLU A 107 -18.42 -22.47 -6.21
CA GLU A 107 -17.54 -23.01 -7.26
C GLU A 107 -16.07 -22.75 -6.92
N MET A 108 -15.74 -21.55 -6.45
CA MET A 108 -14.38 -21.21 -6.07
C MET A 108 -13.88 -22.03 -4.87
N ARG A 109 -14.74 -22.22 -3.83
CA ARG A 109 -14.37 -23.10 -2.69
C ARG A 109 -14.15 -24.53 -3.13
N THR A 110 -14.94 -25.05 -4.02
CA THR A 110 -14.76 -26.39 -4.58
C THR A 110 -13.42 -26.51 -5.31
N ARG A 111 -13.07 -25.53 -6.12
CA ARG A 111 -11.77 -25.46 -6.81
C ARG A 111 -10.61 -25.39 -5.82
N LEU A 112 -10.68 -24.46 -4.87
CA LEU A 112 -9.62 -24.29 -3.87
C LEU A 112 -9.44 -25.54 -3.01
N ASN A 113 -10.50 -26.18 -2.58
CA ASN A 113 -10.39 -27.43 -1.82
C ASN A 113 -9.66 -28.52 -2.62
N GLY A 114 -9.89 -28.60 -3.94
CA GLY A 114 -9.16 -29.52 -4.81
C GLY A 114 -7.67 -29.17 -4.94
N LEU A 115 -7.33 -27.88 -5.08
CA LEU A 115 -5.95 -27.41 -5.18
C LEU A 115 -5.17 -27.54 -3.86
N PHE A 116 -5.85 -27.33 -2.74
CA PHE A 116 -5.24 -27.38 -1.40
C PHE A 116 -5.14 -28.81 -0.85
N ASP A 117 -5.80 -29.79 -1.42
CA ASP A 117 -5.71 -31.18 -0.97
C ASP A 117 -4.28 -31.73 -1.11
N GLY A 118 -3.59 -31.91 0.02
CA GLY A 118 -2.22 -32.39 0.08
C GLY A 118 -1.15 -31.39 -0.40
N CYS A 119 -1.48 -30.12 -0.65
CA CYS A 119 -0.55 -29.14 -1.21
C CYS A 119 0.68 -28.84 -0.35
N MET A 120 0.65 -29.14 0.95
CA MET A 120 1.77 -28.93 1.88
C MET A 120 2.51 -30.22 2.21
N ALA A 121 2.26 -31.32 1.49
CA ALA A 121 2.96 -32.59 1.72
C ALA A 121 4.48 -32.40 1.68
N GLY A 122 5.18 -32.97 2.69
CA GLY A 122 6.64 -32.84 2.84
C GLY A 122 7.12 -31.49 3.37
N ARG A 123 6.21 -30.52 3.60
CA ARG A 123 6.55 -29.16 4.07
C ARG A 123 6.14 -28.93 5.52
N THR A 124 6.72 -27.91 6.13
CA THR A 124 6.26 -27.36 7.40
C THR A 124 5.12 -26.39 7.17
N MET A 125 4.00 -26.58 7.86
CA MET A 125 2.90 -25.61 7.92
C MET A 125 3.16 -24.65 9.09
N TYR A 126 3.42 -23.41 8.79
CA TYR A 126 3.56 -22.34 9.77
C TYR A 126 2.19 -21.75 10.08
N VAL A 127 1.86 -21.62 11.36
CA VAL A 127 0.69 -20.89 11.85
C VAL A 127 1.17 -19.56 12.41
N VAL A 128 0.82 -18.48 11.74
CA VAL A 128 1.33 -17.14 11.99
C VAL A 128 0.22 -16.25 12.55
N PRO A 129 0.05 -16.15 13.88
CA PRO A 129 -0.85 -15.18 14.47
C PRO A 129 -0.22 -13.78 14.40
N PHE A 130 -1.00 -12.75 14.08
CA PHE A 130 -0.49 -11.40 13.95
C PHE A 130 -1.54 -10.33 14.22
N SER A 131 -1.08 -9.15 14.62
CA SER A 131 -1.90 -7.94 14.69
C SER A 131 -1.57 -7.01 13.52
N MET A 132 -2.61 -6.56 12.84
CA MET A 132 -2.55 -5.40 11.96
C MET A 132 -2.88 -4.17 12.79
N GLY A 133 -1.86 -3.32 12.97
CA GLY A 133 -1.90 -2.18 13.87
C GLY A 133 -1.30 -2.45 15.25
N PRO A 134 -1.09 -1.39 16.06
CA PRO A 134 -0.54 -1.49 17.40
C PRO A 134 -1.35 -2.45 18.28
N LEU A 135 -0.67 -3.29 19.07
CA LEU A 135 -1.32 -4.25 19.94
C LEU A 135 -2.25 -3.56 20.94
N GLY A 136 -3.47 -4.09 21.10
CA GLY A 136 -4.47 -3.54 22.02
C GLY A 136 -5.16 -2.26 21.57
N SER A 137 -4.87 -1.74 20.37
CA SER A 137 -5.56 -0.59 19.80
C SER A 137 -7.00 -0.95 19.41
N LYS A 138 -7.94 -0.01 19.62
CA LYS A 138 -9.33 -0.12 19.13
C LYS A 138 -9.44 -0.05 17.59
N ILE A 139 -8.39 0.41 16.92
CA ILE A 139 -8.32 0.52 15.46
C ILE A 139 -7.67 -0.73 14.84
N SER A 140 -6.87 -1.46 15.61
CA SER A 140 -6.19 -2.68 15.18
C SER A 140 -7.14 -3.87 15.07
N ALA A 141 -6.74 -4.86 14.27
CA ALA A 141 -7.46 -6.13 14.14
C ALA A 141 -6.49 -7.30 13.98
N LEU A 142 -6.91 -8.48 14.39
CA LEU A 142 -6.10 -9.68 14.44
C LEU A 142 -6.33 -10.56 13.21
N GLY A 143 -5.29 -11.24 12.78
CA GLY A 143 -5.33 -12.26 11.75
C GLY A 143 -4.50 -13.48 12.14
N VAL A 144 -4.78 -14.58 11.48
CA VAL A 144 -3.91 -15.76 11.52
C VAL A 144 -3.68 -16.21 10.09
N GLU A 145 -2.42 -16.22 9.67
CA GLU A 145 -2.03 -16.75 8.38
C GLU A 145 -1.43 -18.15 8.54
N ILE A 146 -1.93 -19.09 7.76
CA ILE A 146 -1.31 -20.41 7.59
C ILE A 146 -0.52 -20.39 6.28
N THR A 147 0.75 -20.81 6.32
CA THR A 147 1.61 -20.84 5.13
C THR A 147 2.59 -22.01 5.20
N ASP A 148 2.96 -22.57 4.05
CA ASP A 148 4.04 -23.56 3.94
C ASP A 148 5.39 -22.93 3.53
N SER A 149 5.49 -21.60 3.57
CA SER A 149 6.69 -20.83 3.22
C SER A 149 7.37 -20.23 4.46
N GLY A 150 8.58 -20.66 4.76
CA GLY A 150 9.40 -20.03 5.79
C GLY A 150 9.78 -18.58 5.44
N TYR A 151 9.98 -18.27 4.14
CA TYR A 151 10.21 -16.90 3.66
C TYR A 151 9.03 -15.98 4.03
N VAL A 152 7.80 -16.47 3.86
CA VAL A 152 6.60 -15.73 4.26
C VAL A 152 6.56 -15.52 5.77
N ALA A 153 6.83 -16.57 6.57
CA ALA A 153 6.85 -16.45 8.04
C ALA A 153 7.87 -15.40 8.52
N VAL A 154 9.10 -15.39 7.97
CA VAL A 154 10.14 -14.38 8.27
C VAL A 154 9.69 -12.98 7.85
N SER A 155 9.13 -12.84 6.66
CA SER A 155 8.67 -11.55 6.14
C SER A 155 7.46 -11.01 6.92
N MET A 156 6.53 -11.88 7.34
CA MET A 156 5.40 -11.51 8.21
C MET A 156 5.88 -11.03 9.58
N GLY A 157 6.97 -11.59 10.11
CA GLY A 157 7.60 -11.12 11.36
C GLY A 157 8.19 -9.70 11.24
N ILE A 158 8.56 -9.26 10.03
CA ILE A 158 8.98 -7.87 9.76
C ILE A 158 7.77 -6.96 9.58
N MET A 159 6.77 -7.43 8.85
CA MET A 159 5.64 -6.62 8.39
C MET A 159 4.51 -6.47 9.40
N THR A 160 4.44 -7.32 10.41
CA THR A 160 3.32 -7.37 11.38
C THR A 160 3.83 -7.51 12.82
N ARG A 161 2.93 -7.31 13.80
CA ARG A 161 3.18 -7.66 15.20
C ARG A 161 2.79 -9.12 15.37
N MET A 162 3.74 -10.01 15.11
CA MET A 162 3.54 -11.45 14.96
C MET A 162 3.77 -12.21 16.28
N GLY A 163 3.09 -13.33 16.43
CA GLY A 163 3.42 -14.37 17.40
C GLY A 163 2.62 -14.33 18.69
N LYS A 164 3.27 -14.70 19.80
CA LYS A 164 2.62 -14.87 21.12
C LYS A 164 1.86 -13.62 21.57
N ALA A 165 2.41 -12.43 21.36
CA ALA A 165 1.76 -11.19 21.78
C ALA A 165 0.41 -10.97 21.07
N ALA A 166 0.30 -11.38 19.81
CA ALA A 166 -0.97 -11.35 19.08
C ALA A 166 -1.96 -12.39 19.62
N LEU A 167 -1.49 -13.61 19.95
CA LEU A 167 -2.32 -14.62 20.59
C LEU A 167 -2.82 -14.18 21.96
N ASP A 168 -1.99 -13.51 22.75
CA ASP A 168 -2.37 -13.00 24.07
C ASP A 168 -3.49 -11.94 23.95
N VAL A 169 -3.46 -11.08 22.93
CA VAL A 169 -4.54 -10.12 22.65
C VAL A 169 -5.79 -10.82 22.12
N LEU A 170 -5.63 -11.86 21.28
CA LEU A 170 -6.75 -12.64 20.75
C LEU A 170 -7.53 -13.34 21.88
N GLY A 171 -6.82 -13.84 22.88
CA GLY A 171 -7.43 -14.58 23.99
C GLY A 171 -8.14 -15.86 23.53
N SER A 172 -9.16 -16.28 24.29
CA SER A 172 -9.92 -17.52 24.04
C SER A 172 -11.12 -17.37 23.09
N ASP A 173 -11.56 -16.15 22.82
CA ASP A 173 -12.82 -15.86 22.10
C ASP A 173 -12.75 -14.66 21.14
N GLY A 174 -11.58 -14.04 20.96
CA GLY A 174 -11.37 -12.91 20.07
C GLY A 174 -11.66 -13.23 18.60
N VAL A 175 -11.91 -12.19 17.81
CA VAL A 175 -12.14 -12.33 16.36
C VAL A 175 -10.82 -12.22 15.62
N PHE A 176 -10.61 -13.10 14.65
CA PHE A 176 -9.48 -13.03 13.74
C PHE A 176 -9.92 -13.27 12.30
N VAL A 177 -9.17 -12.72 11.36
CA VAL A 177 -9.31 -13.00 9.92
C VAL A 177 -8.47 -14.24 9.58
N PRO A 178 -9.10 -15.34 9.14
CA PRO A 178 -8.37 -16.52 8.70
C PRO A 178 -7.83 -16.33 7.28
N ALA A 179 -6.53 -16.57 7.11
CA ALA A 179 -5.84 -16.47 5.84
C ALA A 179 -5.02 -17.75 5.58
N VAL A 180 -5.20 -18.38 4.44
CA VAL A 180 -4.48 -19.60 4.05
C VAL A 180 -3.66 -19.34 2.81
N HIS A 181 -2.37 -19.60 2.89
CA HIS A 181 -1.43 -19.49 1.80
C HIS A 181 -0.69 -20.81 1.57
N THR A 182 -0.48 -21.18 0.34
CA THR A 182 0.42 -22.28 -0.05
C THR A 182 1.21 -21.95 -1.30
N LEU A 183 2.44 -22.43 -1.37
CA LEU A 183 3.27 -22.42 -2.56
C LEU A 183 2.72 -23.31 -3.67
N GLY A 184 1.82 -24.26 -3.34
CA GLY A 184 1.28 -25.23 -4.29
C GLY A 184 2.35 -26.16 -4.88
N ALA A 185 3.39 -26.49 -4.11
CA ALA A 185 4.55 -27.25 -4.53
C ALA A 185 4.88 -28.36 -3.50
N PRO A 186 4.02 -29.37 -3.35
CA PRO A 186 4.25 -30.47 -2.42
C PRO A 186 5.53 -31.23 -2.77
N LEU A 187 6.19 -31.79 -1.75
CA LEU A 187 7.39 -32.60 -1.89
C LEU A 187 7.07 -34.09 -1.70
N ALA A 188 7.54 -34.92 -2.64
CA ALA A 188 7.52 -36.35 -2.46
C ALA A 188 8.55 -36.79 -1.40
N GLU A 189 8.40 -37.98 -0.85
CA GLU A 189 9.35 -38.52 0.12
C GLU A 189 10.77 -38.58 -0.48
N GLY A 190 11.74 -37.97 0.24
CA GLY A 190 13.13 -37.90 -0.20
C GLY A 190 13.42 -36.89 -1.32
N GLN A 191 12.43 -36.15 -1.79
CA GLN A 191 12.63 -35.09 -2.80
C GLN A 191 13.33 -33.89 -2.17
N ALA A 192 14.42 -33.42 -2.80
CA ALA A 192 15.05 -32.17 -2.43
C ALA A 192 14.17 -30.98 -2.85
N ASP A 193 14.11 -29.94 -2.00
CA ASP A 193 13.40 -28.70 -2.32
C ASP A 193 14.22 -27.85 -3.30
N VAL A 194 13.53 -26.93 -3.99
CA VAL A 194 14.15 -25.92 -4.84
C VAL A 194 14.30 -24.60 -4.08
N PRO A 195 15.22 -23.72 -4.48
CA PRO A 195 15.43 -22.44 -3.77
C PRO A 195 14.17 -21.56 -3.67
N TRP A 196 13.35 -21.54 -4.73
CA TRP A 196 12.09 -20.78 -4.72
C TRP A 196 10.96 -21.65 -5.27
N PRO A 197 10.30 -22.40 -4.38
CA PRO A 197 9.15 -23.22 -4.79
C PRO A 197 7.93 -22.33 -5.04
N CYS A 198 7.22 -22.58 -6.13
CA CYS A 198 5.95 -21.94 -6.48
C CYS A 198 5.21 -22.79 -7.50
N ASN A 199 3.99 -22.42 -7.85
CA ASN A 199 3.18 -23.07 -8.88
C ASN A 199 2.94 -22.09 -10.05
N GLU A 200 2.81 -22.62 -11.26
CA GLU A 200 2.44 -21.80 -12.43
C GLU A 200 1.00 -21.30 -12.31
N GLU A 201 0.11 -22.12 -11.77
CA GLU A 201 -1.27 -21.74 -11.48
C GLU A 201 -1.32 -20.92 -10.18
N LYS A 202 -1.95 -19.74 -10.26
CA LYS A 202 -2.06 -18.83 -9.11
C LYS A 202 -3.50 -18.44 -8.88
N TRP A 203 -3.90 -18.39 -7.61
CA TRP A 203 -5.22 -17.94 -7.17
C TRP A 203 -5.09 -17.13 -5.90
N ILE A 204 -5.55 -15.88 -5.93
CA ILE A 204 -5.61 -14.99 -4.77
C ILE A 204 -7.08 -14.64 -4.55
N VAL A 205 -7.71 -15.24 -3.56
CA VAL A 205 -9.17 -15.27 -3.41
C VAL A 205 -9.59 -14.70 -2.07
N HIS A 206 -10.61 -13.85 -2.12
CA HIS A 206 -11.22 -13.21 -0.95
C HIS A 206 -12.69 -13.58 -0.90
N PHE A 207 -13.16 -13.98 0.29
CA PHE A 207 -14.56 -14.27 0.57
C PHE A 207 -15.11 -13.19 1.52
N PRO A 208 -15.83 -12.17 0.99
CA PRO A 208 -16.26 -11.00 1.77
C PRO A 208 -17.13 -11.34 2.98
N GLU A 209 -18.11 -12.22 2.80
CA GLU A 209 -19.12 -12.54 3.83
C GLU A 209 -18.51 -13.26 5.04
N THR A 210 -17.48 -14.06 4.81
CA THR A 210 -16.76 -14.81 5.89
C THR A 210 -15.45 -14.15 6.27
N ARG A 211 -15.04 -13.09 5.54
CA ARG A 211 -13.77 -12.36 5.74
C ARG A 211 -12.56 -13.30 5.71
N GLU A 212 -12.52 -14.20 4.73
CA GLU A 212 -11.45 -15.18 4.54
C GLU A 212 -10.59 -14.84 3.33
N ILE A 213 -9.31 -15.24 3.39
CA ILE A 213 -8.33 -15.10 2.31
C ILE A 213 -7.74 -16.47 2.02
N TRP A 214 -7.71 -16.85 0.72
CA TRP A 214 -7.06 -18.06 0.24
C TRP A 214 -6.13 -17.71 -0.91
N SER A 215 -4.84 -18.05 -0.78
CA SER A 215 -3.83 -17.79 -1.80
C SER A 215 -3.06 -19.05 -2.14
N TYR A 216 -2.99 -19.37 -3.43
CA TYR A 216 -2.36 -20.56 -3.97
C TYR A 216 -1.32 -20.20 -5.01
N GLY A 217 -0.13 -20.79 -4.91
CA GLY A 217 0.83 -20.91 -6.01
C GLY A 217 1.92 -19.84 -6.07
N SER A 218 1.77 -18.69 -5.40
CA SER A 218 2.79 -17.63 -5.36
C SER A 218 3.45 -17.56 -3.98
N GLY A 219 4.78 -17.40 -3.94
CA GLY A 219 5.54 -17.19 -2.70
C GLY A 219 5.99 -15.75 -2.50
N TYR A 220 5.56 -14.79 -3.35
CA TYR A 220 6.13 -13.44 -3.38
C TYR A 220 5.09 -12.33 -3.20
N GLY A 221 5.48 -11.30 -2.46
CA GLY A 221 4.76 -10.04 -2.34
C GLY A 221 3.39 -10.15 -1.68
N GLY A 222 2.46 -9.32 -2.11
CA GLY A 222 1.10 -9.28 -1.56
C GLY A 222 0.27 -10.55 -1.83
N ASN A 223 0.72 -11.43 -2.71
CA ASN A 223 0.10 -12.73 -2.96
C ASN A 223 0.37 -13.75 -1.83
N ALA A 224 1.43 -13.54 -1.06
CA ALA A 224 1.90 -14.45 -0.03
C ALA A 224 1.93 -13.82 1.36
N LEU A 225 2.27 -12.54 1.48
CA LEU A 225 2.17 -11.75 2.71
C LEU A 225 0.72 -11.27 2.85
N LEU A 226 -0.16 -12.16 3.31
CA LEU A 226 -1.60 -11.94 3.25
C LEU A 226 -2.09 -10.84 4.20
N GLY A 227 -1.32 -10.48 5.21
CA GLY A 227 -1.57 -9.31 6.06
C GLY A 227 -1.55 -7.99 5.29
N LYS A 228 -0.74 -7.89 4.22
CA LYS A 228 -0.53 -6.63 3.51
C LYS A 228 -1.73 -6.18 2.67
N LYS A 229 -1.85 -6.62 1.43
CA LYS A 229 -2.90 -6.14 0.51
C LYS A 229 -4.22 -6.90 0.64
N CYS A 230 -4.14 -8.19 0.84
CA CYS A 230 -5.33 -9.02 0.96
C CYS A 230 -6.13 -8.69 2.23
N TYR A 231 -5.48 -8.62 3.38
CA TYR A 231 -6.13 -8.27 4.63
C TYR A 231 -6.25 -6.76 4.84
N ALA A 232 -5.12 -6.04 4.88
CA ALA A 232 -5.11 -4.63 5.29
C ALA A 232 -5.87 -3.69 4.35
N LEU A 233 -6.16 -4.12 3.11
CA LEU A 233 -6.97 -3.36 2.16
C LEU A 233 -8.23 -4.11 1.74
N ARG A 234 -8.14 -5.26 1.06
CA ARG A 234 -9.33 -5.89 0.46
C ARG A 234 -10.33 -6.35 1.52
N ILE A 235 -9.93 -7.16 2.48
CA ILE A 235 -10.82 -7.58 3.58
C ILE A 235 -11.10 -6.42 4.53
N ALA A 236 -10.10 -5.60 4.87
CA ALA A 236 -10.30 -4.46 5.76
C ALA A 236 -11.24 -3.40 5.17
N SER A 237 -11.27 -3.17 3.86
CA SER A 237 -12.24 -2.26 3.23
C SER A 237 -13.67 -2.73 3.44
N ILE A 238 -13.91 -4.05 3.41
CA ILE A 238 -15.22 -4.64 3.71
C ILE A 238 -15.58 -4.45 5.19
N MET A 239 -14.63 -4.76 6.09
CA MET A 239 -14.80 -4.55 7.53
C MET A 239 -15.09 -3.07 7.84
N ALA A 240 -14.35 -2.17 7.21
CA ALA A 240 -14.50 -0.73 7.37
C ALA A 240 -15.88 -0.24 6.92
N ARG A 241 -16.38 -0.70 5.77
CA ARG A 241 -17.75 -0.43 5.32
C ARG A 241 -18.78 -0.89 6.35
N ASP A 242 -18.65 -2.11 6.83
CA ASP A 242 -19.63 -2.73 7.74
C ASP A 242 -19.63 -2.09 9.14
N GLU A 243 -18.47 -1.62 9.59
CA GLU A 243 -18.24 -1.12 10.95
C GLU A 243 -18.11 0.42 11.03
N GLY A 244 -18.10 1.12 9.90
CA GLY A 244 -18.11 2.58 9.84
C GLY A 244 -16.75 3.25 10.05
N TRP A 245 -15.68 2.64 9.55
CA TRP A 245 -14.31 3.20 9.54
C TRP A 245 -13.72 3.16 8.12
N LEU A 246 -12.47 3.57 7.94
CA LEU A 246 -11.80 3.63 6.65
C LEU A 246 -10.53 2.78 6.65
N ALA A 247 -10.36 1.94 5.63
CA ALA A 247 -9.12 1.20 5.35
C ALA A 247 -8.61 1.62 3.97
N GLU A 248 -7.50 2.37 3.95
CA GLU A 248 -7.10 3.12 2.78
C GLU A 248 -5.64 2.88 2.38
N HIS A 249 -5.39 2.93 1.07
CA HIS A 249 -4.06 2.84 0.50
C HIS A 249 -3.35 4.19 0.60
N MET A 250 -3.02 4.57 1.83
CA MET A 250 -2.47 5.88 2.17
C MET A 250 -1.23 5.78 3.05
N LEU A 251 -0.27 6.67 2.80
CA LEU A 251 0.76 6.98 3.78
C LEU A 251 0.18 7.83 4.92
N ILE A 252 0.86 7.86 6.05
CA ILE A 252 0.55 8.75 7.18
C ILE A 252 1.83 9.49 7.55
N LEU A 253 1.79 10.81 7.46
CA LEU A 253 2.91 11.72 7.69
C LEU A 253 2.59 12.71 8.80
N LYS A 254 3.55 12.95 9.69
CA LYS A 254 3.55 14.06 10.64
C LYS A 254 4.42 15.17 10.10
N LEU A 255 3.86 16.35 9.97
CA LEU A 255 4.57 17.58 9.62
C LEU A 255 4.60 18.51 10.81
N THR A 256 5.78 18.96 11.22
CA THR A 256 5.95 19.92 12.34
C THR A 256 6.56 21.21 11.80
N ASP A 257 5.92 22.34 12.12
CA ASP A 257 6.37 23.66 11.73
C ASP A 257 7.50 24.18 12.66
N PRO A 258 8.14 25.30 12.31
CA PRO A 258 9.20 25.89 13.15
C PRO A 258 8.74 26.35 14.54
N LYS A 259 7.43 26.49 14.77
CA LYS A 259 6.84 26.84 16.07
C LYS A 259 6.52 25.59 16.91
N GLY A 260 6.77 24.38 16.39
CA GLY A 260 6.48 23.11 17.05
C GLY A 260 5.03 22.63 16.91
N ARG A 261 4.22 23.26 16.04
CA ARG A 261 2.85 22.80 15.77
C ARG A 261 2.89 21.62 14.80
N ALA A 262 2.28 20.51 15.18
CA ALA A 262 2.21 19.30 14.36
C ALA A 262 0.88 19.19 13.62
N LYS A 263 0.93 18.73 12.37
CA LYS A 263 -0.21 18.33 11.54
C LYS A 263 0.01 16.91 11.05
N TYR A 264 -1.03 16.10 11.03
CA TYR A 264 -0.99 14.74 10.50
C TYR A 264 -1.75 14.67 9.17
N VAL A 265 -1.10 14.12 8.18
CA VAL A 265 -1.58 14.06 6.81
C VAL A 265 -1.60 12.62 6.34
N ALA A 266 -2.75 12.16 5.83
CA ALA A 266 -2.82 10.92 5.06
C ALA A 266 -2.79 11.24 3.56
N ALA A 267 -2.14 10.41 2.74
CA ALA A 267 -2.06 10.68 1.31
C ALA A 267 -2.16 9.41 0.46
N ALA A 268 -3.10 9.43 -0.48
CA ALA A 268 -3.37 8.36 -1.44
C ALA A 268 -2.76 8.70 -2.80
N PHE A 269 -1.79 7.92 -3.22
CA PHE A 269 -1.19 8.03 -4.55
C PHE A 269 -1.17 6.66 -5.24
N PRO A 270 -1.50 6.58 -6.54
CA PRO A 270 -1.29 5.39 -7.34
C PRO A 270 0.15 4.91 -7.32
N SER A 271 0.38 3.67 -7.72
CA SER A 271 1.73 3.09 -7.79
C SER A 271 2.68 3.98 -8.59
N ALA A 272 3.94 4.08 -8.13
CA ALA A 272 5.00 4.88 -8.74
C ALA A 272 4.75 6.41 -8.75
N CYS A 273 3.85 6.93 -7.93
CA CYS A 273 3.61 8.38 -7.80
C CYS A 273 4.32 9.02 -6.58
N GLY A 274 5.31 8.34 -5.98
CA GLY A 274 6.19 8.93 -4.96
C GLY A 274 5.69 8.81 -3.51
N LYS A 275 4.78 7.86 -3.22
CA LYS A 275 4.21 7.69 -1.87
C LYS A 275 5.27 7.45 -0.80
N THR A 276 6.16 6.48 -0.96
CA THR A 276 7.23 6.20 0.00
C THR A 276 8.20 7.37 0.16
N ASN A 277 8.49 8.09 -0.94
CA ASN A 277 9.35 9.28 -0.88
C ASN A 277 8.70 10.42 -0.08
N LEU A 278 7.37 10.59 -0.18
CA LEU A 278 6.66 11.58 0.63
C LEU A 278 6.59 11.15 2.10
N ALA A 279 6.36 9.86 2.37
CA ALA A 279 6.31 9.32 3.73
C ALA A 279 7.62 9.54 4.51
N MET A 280 8.75 9.50 3.81
CA MET A 280 10.10 9.65 4.37
C MET A 280 10.74 10.99 3.96
N LEU A 281 9.93 12.00 3.71
CA LEU A 281 10.32 13.32 3.23
C LEU A 281 11.40 13.96 4.11
N GLN A 282 12.41 14.55 3.47
CA GLN A 282 13.39 15.45 4.08
C GLN A 282 13.09 16.87 3.58
N PRO A 283 12.39 17.71 4.38
CA PRO A 283 12.01 19.06 3.96
C PRO A 283 13.21 19.92 3.61
N THR A 284 13.11 20.66 2.50
CA THR A 284 14.11 21.68 2.12
C THR A 284 13.91 22.99 2.87
N LEU A 285 12.73 23.22 3.45
CA LEU A 285 12.40 24.42 4.22
C LEU A 285 13.03 24.41 5.61
N PRO A 286 13.77 25.46 6.01
CA PRO A 286 14.39 25.55 7.33
C PRO A 286 13.37 25.46 8.46
N GLY A 287 13.67 24.66 9.47
CA GLY A 287 12.86 24.52 10.68
C GLY A 287 11.62 23.62 10.53
N TRP A 288 11.27 23.19 9.32
CA TRP A 288 10.22 22.20 9.09
C TRP A 288 10.75 20.79 9.27
N LYS A 289 9.96 19.93 9.91
CA LYS A 289 10.29 18.53 10.16
C LYS A 289 9.17 17.64 9.64
N ALA A 290 9.54 16.56 8.96
CA ALA A 290 8.63 15.51 8.54
C ALA A 290 9.01 14.19 9.21
N GLU A 291 8.01 13.48 9.75
CA GLU A 291 8.18 12.18 10.40
C GLU A 291 7.11 11.22 9.87
N THR A 292 7.46 9.96 9.66
CA THR A 292 6.52 8.96 9.14
C THR A 292 5.82 8.21 10.27
N ILE A 293 4.53 7.93 10.08
CA ILE A 293 3.76 6.94 10.86
C ILE A 293 3.65 5.66 10.05
N GLY A 294 3.50 5.77 8.74
CA GLY A 294 3.42 4.66 7.80
C GLY A 294 3.51 5.11 6.35
N ASP A 295 3.97 4.24 5.45
CA ASP A 295 4.27 4.61 4.07
C ASP A 295 3.23 4.13 3.05
N ASP A 296 2.29 3.23 3.42
CA ASP A 296 1.50 2.54 2.42
C ASP A 296 0.02 2.37 2.76
N ILE A 297 -0.34 2.08 4.02
CA ILE A 297 -1.71 1.75 4.44
C ILE A 297 -2.08 2.52 5.71
N ALA A 298 -3.30 3.04 5.75
CA ALA A 298 -3.88 3.72 6.89
C ALA A 298 -5.23 3.11 7.27
N TRP A 299 -5.41 2.74 8.52
CA TRP A 299 -6.71 2.39 9.09
C TRP A 299 -7.18 3.54 9.97
N MET A 300 -8.37 4.05 9.70
CA MET A 300 -8.86 5.29 10.32
C MET A 300 -10.24 5.10 10.93
N ARG A 301 -10.37 5.47 12.20
CA ARG A 301 -11.65 5.47 12.94
C ARG A 301 -11.92 6.84 13.59
N ILE A 302 -13.19 7.18 13.70
CA ILE A 302 -13.63 8.35 14.47
C ILE A 302 -13.43 8.04 15.96
N GLY A 303 -12.66 8.89 16.64
CA GLY A 303 -12.41 8.82 18.06
C GLY A 303 -13.53 9.43 18.90
N ASP A 304 -13.38 9.35 20.23
CA ASP A 304 -14.39 9.85 21.18
C ASP A 304 -14.59 11.38 21.12
N ASP A 305 -13.60 12.12 20.61
CA ASP A 305 -13.66 13.56 20.37
C ASP A 305 -14.25 13.93 18.99
N GLY A 306 -14.68 12.93 18.22
CA GLY A 306 -15.23 13.10 16.88
C GLY A 306 -14.20 13.28 15.75
N ARG A 307 -12.91 13.36 16.04
CA ARG A 307 -11.86 13.45 15.03
C ARG A 307 -11.53 12.07 14.45
N LEU A 308 -11.00 12.06 13.23
CA LEU A 308 -10.56 10.84 12.55
C LEU A 308 -9.13 10.49 13.00
N TYR A 309 -8.94 9.31 13.60
CA TYR A 309 -7.65 8.81 14.06
C TYR A 309 -7.16 7.68 13.17
N ALA A 310 -5.88 7.71 12.80
CA ALA A 310 -5.25 6.71 11.97
C ALA A 310 -4.15 5.94 12.70
N VAL A 311 -4.03 4.65 12.37
CA VAL A 311 -2.88 3.83 12.67
C VAL A 311 -2.29 3.27 11.38
N ASN A 312 -0.99 2.97 11.39
CA ASN A 312 -0.39 2.12 10.38
C ASN A 312 -0.65 0.65 10.78
N PRO A 313 -1.41 -0.13 9.98
CA PRO A 313 -1.61 -1.55 10.27
C PRO A 313 -0.33 -2.37 10.14
N GLU A 314 0.66 -1.91 9.39
CA GLU A 314 1.94 -2.61 9.17
C GLU A 314 3.00 -2.20 10.20
N ALA A 315 3.90 -3.12 10.54
CA ALA A 315 5.05 -2.88 11.40
C ALA A 315 6.36 -2.68 10.62
N GLY A 316 6.32 -2.83 9.31
CA GLY A 316 7.45 -2.75 8.42
C GLY A 316 7.13 -2.01 7.12
N PHE A 317 8.17 -1.77 6.34
CA PHE A 317 8.08 -1.22 4.99
C PHE A 317 8.38 -2.31 3.97
N PHE A 318 7.50 -2.44 2.97
CA PHE A 318 7.65 -3.34 1.84
C PHE A 318 7.65 -2.52 0.55
N GLY A 319 8.79 -1.92 0.25
CA GLY A 319 8.94 -0.95 -0.83
C GLY A 319 9.59 -1.51 -2.08
N VAL A 320 9.49 -0.75 -3.19
CA VAL A 320 10.24 -0.98 -4.43
C VAL A 320 11.64 -0.44 -4.26
N ALA A 321 12.67 -1.26 -4.54
CA ALA A 321 14.06 -0.86 -4.42
C ALA A 321 14.54 0.03 -5.59
N PRO A 322 14.31 -0.31 -6.88
CA PRO A 322 14.76 0.52 -8.00
C PRO A 322 14.30 1.97 -7.90
N GLY A 323 15.23 2.90 -8.19
CA GLY A 323 15.01 4.34 -8.06
C GLY A 323 15.24 4.92 -6.66
N THR A 324 15.37 4.09 -5.64
CA THR A 324 15.71 4.53 -4.28
C THR A 324 17.21 4.80 -4.17
N SER A 325 17.57 6.02 -3.81
CA SER A 325 18.95 6.46 -3.67
C SER A 325 19.10 7.46 -2.51
N ARG A 326 20.33 7.81 -2.19
CA ARG A 326 20.59 8.83 -1.16
C ARG A 326 19.99 10.20 -1.55
N ASN A 327 19.93 10.50 -2.84
CA ASN A 327 19.39 11.76 -3.35
C ASN A 327 17.85 11.78 -3.41
N THR A 328 17.23 10.62 -3.66
CA THR A 328 15.76 10.52 -3.77
C THR A 328 15.10 10.23 -2.42
N ASN A 329 15.74 9.40 -1.57
CA ASN A 329 15.20 9.00 -0.27
C ASN A 329 16.32 8.47 0.66
N GLY A 330 17.07 9.36 1.28
CA GLY A 330 18.15 9.02 2.22
C GLY A 330 17.64 8.24 3.45
N ASN A 331 16.47 8.59 3.97
CA ASN A 331 15.85 7.90 5.10
C ASN A 331 15.52 6.44 4.79
N ALA A 332 15.08 6.13 3.57
CA ALA A 332 14.87 4.75 3.14
C ALA A 332 16.18 3.98 3.15
N LEU A 333 17.29 4.53 2.60
CA LEU A 333 18.58 3.84 2.60
C LEU A 333 19.10 3.54 4.00
N GLU A 334 18.96 4.47 4.94
CA GLU A 334 19.33 4.25 6.35
C GLU A 334 18.45 3.15 6.98
N THR A 335 17.14 3.12 6.64
CA THR A 335 16.23 2.08 7.08
C THR A 335 16.65 0.70 6.57
N LEU A 336 17.14 0.62 5.33
CA LEU A 336 17.55 -0.64 4.68
C LEU A 336 18.96 -1.12 5.09
N ALA A 337 19.66 -0.39 5.94
CA ALA A 337 21.04 -0.69 6.31
C ALA A 337 21.18 -1.99 7.14
N ARG A 338 20.11 -2.42 7.82
CA ARG A 338 20.12 -3.62 8.68
C ARG A 338 18.76 -4.32 8.72
N ASN A 339 18.73 -5.58 9.16
CA ASN A 339 17.52 -6.38 9.42
C ASN A 339 16.53 -6.42 8.26
N THR A 340 17.02 -6.39 7.02
CA THR A 340 16.22 -6.24 5.82
C THR A 340 16.31 -7.50 4.96
N VAL A 341 15.19 -7.92 4.40
CA VAL A 341 15.14 -8.95 3.35
C VAL A 341 14.97 -8.26 2.01
N PHE A 342 15.94 -8.43 1.12
CA PHE A 342 15.91 -7.94 -0.26
C PHE A 342 15.49 -9.08 -1.19
N THR A 343 14.56 -8.81 -2.09
CA THR A 343 14.11 -9.80 -3.07
C THR A 343 14.22 -9.24 -4.48
N ASN A 344 14.92 -9.98 -5.34
CA ASN A 344 15.12 -9.67 -6.78
C ASN A 344 15.95 -8.40 -7.06
N THR A 345 16.73 -7.92 -6.12
CA THR A 345 17.79 -6.93 -6.40
C THR A 345 18.96 -7.62 -7.12
N ALA A 346 19.93 -6.86 -7.62
CA ALA A 346 21.20 -7.42 -8.02
C ALA A 346 22.10 -7.67 -6.80
N LEU A 347 23.07 -8.56 -6.95
CA LEU A 347 24.13 -8.80 -5.98
C LEU A 347 25.45 -8.25 -6.48
N THR A 348 26.19 -7.59 -5.60
CA THR A 348 27.57 -7.14 -5.86
C THR A 348 28.58 -8.27 -5.60
N ALA A 349 29.76 -8.17 -6.19
CA ALA A 349 30.82 -9.17 -6.01
C ALA A 349 31.31 -9.28 -4.55
N ASP A 350 31.13 -8.22 -3.77
CA ASP A 350 31.55 -8.10 -2.36
C ASP A 350 30.41 -8.37 -1.35
N GLY A 351 29.33 -9.04 -1.81
CA GLY A 351 28.27 -9.54 -0.95
C GLY A 351 27.24 -8.51 -0.49
N ASP A 352 27.08 -7.42 -1.21
CA ASP A 352 26.02 -6.42 -0.99
C ASP A 352 24.96 -6.52 -2.09
N VAL A 353 23.94 -5.67 -2.03
CA VAL A 353 22.87 -5.53 -3.03
C VAL A 353 23.05 -4.25 -3.84
N TRP A 354 22.51 -4.29 -5.06
CA TRP A 354 22.44 -3.13 -5.92
C TRP A 354 21.16 -3.14 -6.75
N TRP A 355 20.71 -1.96 -7.17
CA TRP A 355 19.56 -1.77 -8.07
C TRP A 355 19.71 -0.49 -8.89
N GLU A 356 18.99 -0.39 -9.97
CA GLU A 356 19.00 0.77 -10.87
C GLU A 356 18.59 2.04 -10.12
N GLY A 357 19.43 3.07 -10.24
CA GLY A 357 19.25 4.36 -9.57
C GLY A 357 19.87 4.45 -8.17
N LEU A 358 20.38 3.36 -7.58
CA LEU A 358 21.08 3.42 -6.30
C LEU A 358 22.35 4.28 -6.40
N THR A 359 23.12 4.10 -7.47
CA THR A 359 24.28 4.89 -7.83
C THR A 359 24.18 5.36 -9.28
N LYS A 360 24.93 6.39 -9.66
CA LYS A 360 24.93 6.92 -11.02
C LYS A 360 25.40 5.88 -12.04
N GLU A 361 26.40 5.09 -11.66
CA GLU A 361 26.95 4.03 -12.49
C GLU A 361 26.83 2.69 -11.75
N ALA A 362 26.53 1.63 -12.50
CA ALA A 362 26.50 0.28 -11.96
C ALA A 362 27.92 -0.19 -11.62
N PRO A 363 28.14 -0.80 -10.44
CA PRO A 363 29.44 -1.40 -10.13
C PRO A 363 29.72 -2.59 -11.05
N GLY A 364 31.01 -2.88 -11.27
CA GLY A 364 31.41 -4.06 -12.03
C GLY A 364 31.13 -5.36 -11.27
N GLY A 365 30.97 -6.46 -12.03
CA GLY A 365 30.84 -7.79 -11.44
C GLY A 365 29.51 -8.07 -10.76
N LEU A 366 28.43 -7.39 -11.16
CA LEU A 366 27.09 -7.66 -10.66
C LEU A 366 26.60 -9.03 -11.11
N THR A 367 25.89 -9.70 -10.21
CA THR A 367 24.99 -10.82 -10.54
C THR A 367 23.56 -10.27 -10.60
N ASN A 368 22.87 -10.46 -11.71
CA ASN A 368 21.50 -10.00 -11.88
C ASN A 368 20.52 -10.83 -11.03
N TRP A 369 19.28 -10.34 -10.92
CA TRP A 369 18.23 -10.98 -10.13
C TRP A 369 17.88 -12.41 -10.56
N LYS A 370 18.28 -12.83 -11.80
CA LYS A 370 18.12 -14.20 -12.30
C LYS A 370 19.30 -15.11 -11.95
N GLY A 371 20.27 -14.60 -11.17
CA GLY A 371 21.46 -15.35 -10.76
C GLY A 371 22.55 -15.47 -11.82
N GLN A 372 22.51 -14.64 -12.87
CA GLN A 372 23.47 -14.63 -13.97
C GLN A 372 24.42 -13.43 -13.86
N PRO A 373 25.67 -13.53 -14.38
CA PRO A 373 26.52 -12.36 -14.52
C PRO A 373 25.80 -11.27 -15.31
N HIS A 374 25.79 -10.04 -14.78
CA HIS A 374 25.16 -8.91 -15.46
C HIS A 374 26.07 -8.36 -16.55
N ASP A 375 25.53 -8.22 -17.75
CA ASP A 375 26.15 -7.53 -18.87
C ASP A 375 25.55 -6.11 -19.01
N PRO A 376 26.30 -5.04 -18.66
CA PRO A 376 25.79 -3.66 -18.78
C PRO A 376 25.46 -3.27 -20.23
N SER A 377 26.09 -3.92 -21.22
CA SER A 377 25.84 -3.64 -22.66
C SER A 377 24.53 -4.21 -23.18
N SER A 378 23.91 -5.14 -22.45
CA SER A 378 22.65 -5.81 -22.84
C SER A 378 21.44 -4.88 -22.85
N GLY A 379 21.52 -3.73 -22.20
CA GLY A 379 20.38 -2.81 -21.98
C GLY A 379 19.30 -3.35 -21.05
N GLN A 380 19.53 -4.53 -20.45
CA GLN A 380 18.62 -5.13 -19.46
C GLN A 380 18.98 -4.66 -18.05
N PRO A 381 17.99 -4.47 -17.16
CA PRO A 381 18.28 -4.12 -15.77
C PRO A 381 18.91 -5.29 -15.01
N ALA A 382 19.80 -4.98 -14.07
CA ALA A 382 20.41 -5.96 -13.19
C ALA A 382 19.45 -6.43 -12.09
N ALA A 383 18.69 -5.50 -11.49
CA ALA A 383 17.59 -5.82 -10.59
C ALA A 383 16.28 -6.01 -11.35
N HIS A 384 15.33 -6.76 -10.79
CA HIS A 384 13.96 -6.76 -11.34
C HIS A 384 13.35 -5.34 -11.18
N PRO A 385 12.62 -4.80 -12.19
CA PRO A 385 12.01 -3.47 -12.07
C PRO A 385 11.08 -3.30 -10.87
N ASN A 386 10.53 -4.39 -10.36
CA ASN A 386 9.71 -4.43 -9.16
C ASN A 386 10.38 -5.19 -8.00
N ALA A 387 11.73 -5.14 -7.93
CA ALA A 387 12.47 -5.68 -6.80
C ALA A 387 12.06 -5.01 -5.50
N ARG A 388 11.94 -5.80 -4.43
CA ARG A 388 11.38 -5.36 -3.16
C ARG A 388 12.37 -5.47 -2.02
N PHE A 389 12.14 -4.67 -0.98
CA PHE A 389 12.72 -4.85 0.33
C PHE A 389 11.62 -4.97 1.39
N ALA A 390 11.90 -5.74 2.44
CA ALA A 390 11.10 -5.77 3.66
C ALA A 390 12.00 -5.35 4.83
N ALA A 391 11.66 -4.25 5.50
CA ALA A 391 12.45 -3.69 6.60
C ALA A 391 11.57 -3.26 7.77
N PRO A 392 12.01 -3.42 9.05
CA PRO A 392 11.26 -2.96 10.21
C PRO A 392 11.09 -1.43 10.19
N ALA A 393 9.85 -0.95 10.41
CA ALA A 393 9.56 0.49 10.39
C ALA A 393 10.24 1.24 11.53
N GLY A 394 10.34 0.63 12.71
CA GLY A 394 10.93 1.25 13.91
C GLY A 394 12.42 1.60 13.78
N GLN A 395 13.13 1.11 12.74
CA GLN A 395 14.52 1.49 12.49
C GLN A 395 14.69 2.66 11.52
N CYS A 396 13.57 3.21 11.00
CA CYS A 396 13.61 4.37 10.12
C CYS A 396 14.00 5.63 10.90
N PRO A 397 14.99 6.43 10.42
CA PRO A 397 15.40 7.67 11.09
C PRO A 397 14.26 8.70 11.18
N ALA A 398 13.32 8.66 10.25
CA ALA A 398 12.18 9.58 10.21
C ALA A 398 10.94 9.04 10.91
N ILE A 399 11.01 7.91 11.61
CA ILE A 399 9.83 7.35 12.31
C ILE A 399 9.38 8.31 13.42
N ALA A 400 8.09 8.61 13.46
CA ALA A 400 7.52 9.44 14.52
C ALA A 400 7.46 8.65 15.84
N PRO A 401 7.73 9.29 17.00
CA PRO A 401 7.68 8.60 18.30
C PRO A 401 6.33 7.91 18.57
N GLU A 402 5.24 8.49 18.08
CA GLU A 402 3.87 8.02 18.28
C GLU A 402 3.39 6.98 17.25
N TRP A 403 4.25 6.44 16.40
CA TRP A 403 3.83 5.50 15.35
C TRP A 403 3.19 4.21 15.86
N GLU A 404 3.49 3.81 17.09
CA GLU A 404 2.89 2.66 17.81
C GLU A 404 1.88 3.08 18.89
N ASP A 405 1.43 4.34 18.93
CA ASP A 405 0.41 4.76 19.89
C ASP A 405 -0.91 4.02 19.60
N PRO A 406 -1.44 3.23 20.55
CA PRO A 406 -2.70 2.50 20.36
C PRO A 406 -3.90 3.40 20.07
N LYS A 407 -3.86 4.67 20.45
CA LYS A 407 -4.89 5.66 20.11
C LYS A 407 -4.86 6.03 18.63
N GLY A 408 -3.71 5.90 17.98
CA GLY A 408 -3.46 6.45 16.66
C GLY A 408 -3.21 7.94 16.67
N VAL A 409 -3.07 8.53 15.49
CA VAL A 409 -2.82 9.96 15.30
C VAL A 409 -4.03 10.65 14.66
N PRO A 410 -4.39 11.87 15.08
CA PRO A 410 -5.55 12.59 14.52
C PRO A 410 -5.20 13.15 13.13
N ILE A 411 -5.95 12.78 12.11
CA ILE A 411 -5.71 13.25 10.74
C ILE A 411 -6.33 14.64 10.54
N ASP A 412 -5.50 15.59 10.11
CA ASP A 412 -5.88 16.99 9.84
C ASP A 412 -6.21 17.20 8.35
N ALA A 413 -5.51 16.51 7.45
CA ALA A 413 -5.72 16.58 6.00
C ALA A 413 -5.56 15.23 5.33
N ILE A 414 -6.32 15.01 4.25
CA ILE A 414 -6.15 13.87 3.34
C ILE A 414 -5.86 14.40 1.95
N LEU A 415 -4.79 13.89 1.33
CA LEU A 415 -4.35 14.25 0.00
C LEU A 415 -4.64 13.11 -0.98
N PHE A 416 -5.22 13.46 -2.11
CA PHE A 416 -5.25 12.60 -3.29
C PHE A 416 -4.23 13.09 -4.28
N GLY A 417 -3.63 12.21 -5.07
CA GLY A 417 -2.70 12.62 -6.09
C GLY A 417 -2.57 11.61 -7.21
N GLY A 418 -1.93 12.01 -8.28
CA GLY A 418 -1.67 11.18 -9.44
C GLY A 418 -0.61 11.83 -10.32
N ARG A 419 -0.10 11.06 -11.27
CA ARG A 419 0.85 11.55 -12.25
C ARG A 419 0.08 12.20 -13.40
N ARG A 420 0.12 13.53 -13.49
CA ARG A 420 -0.54 14.32 -14.53
C ARG A 420 0.43 15.33 -15.13
N ALA A 421 0.80 15.15 -16.40
CA ALA A 421 1.67 16.07 -17.10
C ALA A 421 0.97 17.40 -17.43
N SER A 422 -0.35 17.40 -17.55
CA SER A 422 -1.18 18.56 -17.94
C SER A 422 -2.41 18.73 -17.04
N ALA A 423 -3.15 19.80 -17.26
CA ALA A 423 -4.45 20.15 -16.68
C ALA A 423 -4.45 20.40 -15.16
N VAL A 424 -3.98 19.46 -14.36
CA VAL A 424 -4.18 19.43 -12.91
C VAL A 424 -3.19 20.34 -12.19
N PRO A 425 -3.63 21.31 -11.37
CA PRO A 425 -2.75 22.19 -10.61
C PRO A 425 -1.84 21.45 -9.63
N LEU A 426 -0.77 22.12 -9.18
CA LEU A 426 0.15 21.59 -8.17
C LEU A 426 -0.56 21.16 -6.89
N VAL A 427 -1.51 21.97 -6.43
CA VAL A 427 -2.34 21.65 -5.28
C VAL A 427 -3.71 22.31 -5.39
N THR A 428 -4.75 21.59 -4.97
CA THR A 428 -6.13 22.07 -4.96
C THR A 428 -6.80 21.64 -3.64
N GLU A 429 -7.40 22.59 -2.91
CA GLU A 429 -8.23 22.33 -1.73
C GLU A 429 -9.68 22.10 -2.17
N ALA A 430 -10.32 21.06 -1.66
CA ALA A 430 -11.73 20.83 -1.88
C ALA A 430 -12.60 21.90 -1.22
N PHE A 431 -13.77 22.21 -1.79
CA PHE A 431 -14.72 23.15 -1.20
C PHE A 431 -15.35 22.61 0.09
N ASP A 432 -15.66 21.33 0.08
CA ASP A 432 -16.26 20.59 1.19
C ASP A 432 -15.94 19.08 1.09
N TRP A 433 -16.54 18.28 1.97
CA TRP A 433 -16.32 16.84 1.99
C TRP A 433 -16.80 16.13 0.71
N ASP A 434 -18.00 16.46 0.22
CA ASP A 434 -18.58 15.83 -0.97
C ASP A 434 -17.75 16.15 -2.21
N HIS A 435 -17.30 17.40 -2.35
CA HIS A 435 -16.38 17.79 -3.42
C HIS A 435 -15.05 17.05 -3.31
N GLY A 436 -14.50 16.90 -2.09
CA GLY A 436 -13.26 16.13 -1.89
C GLY A 436 -13.42 14.65 -2.23
N VAL A 437 -14.56 14.04 -1.89
CA VAL A 437 -14.87 12.65 -2.29
C VAL A 437 -15.00 12.54 -3.81
N PHE A 438 -15.60 13.53 -4.47
CA PHE A 438 -15.63 13.63 -5.93
C PHE A 438 -14.23 13.68 -6.53
N MET A 439 -13.34 14.52 -5.98
CA MET A 439 -11.94 14.60 -6.39
C MET A 439 -11.24 13.24 -6.25
N GLY A 440 -11.41 12.57 -5.12
CA GLY A 440 -10.84 11.25 -4.85
C GLY A 440 -11.38 10.15 -5.78
N SER A 441 -12.69 10.14 -6.04
CA SER A 441 -13.35 9.15 -6.90
C SER A 441 -13.02 9.30 -8.38
N SER A 442 -12.62 10.50 -8.81
CA SER A 442 -12.29 10.80 -10.21
C SER A 442 -10.78 10.85 -10.49
N VAL A 443 -9.94 10.49 -9.51
CA VAL A 443 -8.47 10.45 -9.71
C VAL A 443 -8.13 9.69 -10.99
N ALA A 444 -7.29 10.31 -11.80
CA ALA A 444 -6.70 9.70 -12.98
C ALA A 444 -5.18 9.91 -12.97
N SER A 445 -4.44 8.87 -13.31
CA SER A 445 -2.98 8.89 -13.31
C SER A 445 -2.42 8.29 -14.59
N GLU A 446 -1.36 8.88 -15.11
CA GLU A 446 -0.64 8.35 -16.28
C GLU A 446 0.13 7.08 -15.90
N GLY A 447 0.08 6.06 -16.77
CA GLY A 447 0.79 4.81 -16.60
C GLY A 447 2.31 5.00 -16.60
N THR A 448 3.01 4.11 -15.90
CA THR A 448 4.48 4.07 -15.83
C THR A 448 5.00 2.67 -16.18
N ALA A 449 6.29 2.57 -16.52
CA ALA A 449 6.93 1.29 -16.79
C ALA A 449 6.94 0.30 -15.60
N ALA A 450 6.72 0.78 -14.38
CA ALA A 450 6.63 -0.05 -13.17
C ALA A 450 5.22 -0.60 -12.92
N ALA A 451 4.20 -0.12 -13.64
CA ALA A 451 2.84 -0.63 -13.62
C ALA A 451 2.56 -1.38 -14.94
N GLU A 452 1.69 -2.39 -14.90
CA GLU A 452 1.31 -3.20 -16.08
C GLU A 452 0.52 -2.43 -17.16
N ASN A 453 0.56 -1.08 -17.15
CA ASN A 453 -0.17 -0.20 -18.06
C ASN A 453 0.74 0.38 -19.13
N ALA A 454 0.18 0.73 -20.28
CA ALA A 454 0.90 1.46 -21.31
C ALA A 454 1.41 2.80 -20.77
N ILE A 455 2.68 3.10 -21.04
CA ILE A 455 3.34 4.32 -20.55
C ILE A 455 2.61 5.54 -21.14
N GLY A 456 2.20 6.49 -20.26
CA GLY A 456 1.52 7.73 -20.65
C GLY A 456 0.01 7.61 -20.86
N GLU A 457 -0.58 6.41 -20.88
CA GLU A 457 -2.04 6.26 -20.90
C GLU A 457 -2.67 6.66 -19.57
N LEU A 458 -3.78 7.37 -19.64
CA LEU A 458 -4.51 7.83 -18.46
C LEU A 458 -5.41 6.71 -17.92
N ARG A 459 -5.17 6.29 -16.68
CA ARG A 459 -5.99 5.31 -15.98
C ARG A 459 -6.72 5.97 -14.81
N ARG A 460 -8.03 5.68 -14.68
CA ARG A 460 -8.77 6.01 -13.45
C ARG A 460 -8.31 5.09 -12.33
N ASP A 461 -7.96 5.67 -11.21
CA ASP A 461 -7.55 4.95 -9.99
C ASP A 461 -8.10 5.67 -8.75
N PRO A 462 -9.43 5.59 -8.54
CA PRO A 462 -10.09 6.29 -7.45
C PRO A 462 -9.46 5.97 -6.11
N PHE A 463 -9.12 7.03 -5.37
CA PHE A 463 -8.47 6.93 -4.05
C PHE A 463 -7.17 6.09 -4.04
N ALA A 464 -6.58 5.79 -5.19
CA ALA A 464 -5.51 4.80 -5.36
C ALA A 464 -5.90 3.40 -4.84
N MET A 465 -7.19 3.08 -4.86
CA MET A 465 -7.79 1.87 -4.30
C MET A 465 -8.32 0.89 -5.35
N LEU A 466 -8.21 1.20 -6.65
CA LEU A 466 -8.82 0.39 -7.70
C LEU A 466 -8.51 -1.12 -7.58
N PRO A 467 -7.26 -1.56 -7.38
CA PRO A 467 -6.93 -2.98 -7.24
C PRO A 467 -7.12 -3.52 -5.81
N PHE A 468 -7.55 -2.70 -4.87
CA PHE A 468 -7.51 -3.02 -3.44
C PHE A 468 -8.85 -2.89 -2.71
N CYS A 469 -9.91 -2.41 -3.37
CA CYS A 469 -11.25 -2.40 -2.79
C CYS A 469 -11.88 -3.78 -2.90
N GLY A 470 -12.29 -4.35 -1.76
CA GLY A 470 -12.83 -5.72 -1.67
C GLY A 470 -14.31 -5.83 -1.99
N TYR A 471 -14.95 -4.78 -2.54
CA TYR A 471 -16.36 -4.73 -2.88
C TYR A 471 -16.63 -3.69 -3.97
N ASN A 472 -17.91 -3.52 -4.36
CA ASN A 472 -18.29 -2.57 -5.40
C ASN A 472 -17.85 -1.14 -5.06
N MET A 473 -17.05 -0.51 -5.93
CA MET A 473 -16.53 0.83 -5.66
C MET A 473 -17.60 1.93 -5.66
N GLY A 474 -18.75 1.72 -6.27
CA GLY A 474 -19.89 2.63 -6.11
C GLY A 474 -20.31 2.71 -4.64
N ASP A 475 -20.41 1.56 -3.97
CA ASP A 475 -20.71 1.50 -2.53
C ASP A 475 -19.55 2.03 -1.67
N TYR A 476 -18.29 1.87 -2.12
CA TYR A 476 -17.12 2.46 -1.47
C TYR A 476 -17.18 4.00 -1.51
N PHE A 477 -17.58 4.59 -2.61
CA PHE A 477 -17.80 6.05 -2.69
C PHE A 477 -18.93 6.50 -1.75
N ALA A 478 -20.02 5.73 -1.70
CA ALA A 478 -21.12 5.99 -0.77
C ALA A 478 -20.66 5.91 0.69
N HIS A 479 -19.77 4.97 1.01
CA HIS A 479 -19.19 4.84 2.33
C HIS A 479 -18.35 6.07 2.70
N TRP A 480 -17.50 6.58 1.80
CA TRP A 480 -16.75 7.83 2.00
C TRP A 480 -17.68 9.02 2.24
N LEU A 481 -18.72 9.17 1.42
CA LEU A 481 -19.73 10.23 1.59
C LEU A 481 -20.44 10.13 2.95
N SER A 482 -20.68 8.91 3.44
CA SER A 482 -21.39 8.68 4.71
C SER A 482 -20.60 9.16 5.95
N MET A 483 -19.29 9.37 5.85
CA MET A 483 -18.47 9.80 6.99
C MET A 483 -18.91 11.14 7.56
N LYS A 484 -19.43 12.06 6.74
CA LYS A 484 -19.96 13.37 7.18
C LYS A 484 -21.18 13.25 8.10
N ALA A 485 -21.90 12.14 8.09
CA ALA A 485 -23.03 11.90 8.98
C ALA A 485 -22.62 11.30 10.34
N ARG A 486 -21.34 10.90 10.47
CA ARG A 486 -20.82 10.22 11.67
C ARG A 486 -20.14 11.16 12.65
N THR A 487 -19.82 12.37 12.22
CA THR A 487 -19.17 13.40 13.04
C THR A 487 -19.47 14.81 12.50
N ALA A 488 -19.21 15.83 13.30
CA ALA A 488 -19.36 17.22 12.84
C ALA A 488 -18.37 17.54 11.70
N ALA A 489 -18.79 18.34 10.74
CA ALA A 489 -17.97 18.70 9.58
C ALA A 489 -16.60 19.31 9.96
N ALA A 490 -16.56 20.07 11.06
CA ALA A 490 -15.31 20.67 11.57
C ALA A 490 -14.30 19.65 12.10
N ASN A 491 -14.73 18.43 12.40
CA ASN A 491 -13.88 17.34 12.90
C ASN A 491 -13.32 16.45 11.78
N LEU A 492 -13.88 16.56 10.59
CA LEU A 492 -13.38 15.82 9.42
C LEU A 492 -12.09 16.48 8.91
N PRO A 493 -11.12 15.70 8.42
CA PRO A 493 -9.96 16.26 7.77
C PRO A 493 -10.35 17.02 6.49
N ARG A 494 -9.60 18.07 6.15
CA ARG A 494 -9.78 18.73 4.86
C ARG A 494 -9.18 17.88 3.75
N LEU A 495 -9.79 17.92 2.58
CA LEU A 495 -9.40 17.12 1.43
C LEU A 495 -8.69 17.98 0.38
N TYR A 496 -7.59 17.46 -0.16
CA TYR A 496 -6.74 18.14 -1.14
C TYR A 496 -6.40 17.20 -2.29
N PHE A 497 -6.11 17.79 -3.44
CA PHE A 497 -5.46 17.09 -4.54
C PHE A 497 -4.07 17.69 -4.78
N VAL A 498 -3.05 16.85 -5.04
CA VAL A 498 -1.68 17.28 -5.33
C VAL A 498 -1.17 16.62 -6.61
N ASN A 499 -0.36 17.36 -7.37
CA ASN A 499 0.24 16.88 -8.61
C ASN A 499 1.68 17.37 -8.76
N TRP A 500 2.63 16.51 -8.48
CA TRP A 500 4.07 16.79 -8.57
C TRP A 500 4.62 16.75 -10.01
N PHE A 501 3.82 16.36 -11.02
CA PHE A 501 4.27 15.87 -12.31
C PHE A 501 3.94 16.76 -13.48
N ARG A 502 3.54 18.02 -13.23
CA ARG A 502 3.29 19.00 -14.29
C ARG A 502 4.54 19.19 -15.15
N LYS A 503 4.31 19.26 -16.48
CA LYS A 503 5.35 19.52 -17.46
C LYS A 503 5.07 20.84 -18.18
N ASN A 504 6.14 21.50 -18.59
CA ASN A 504 6.08 22.64 -19.49
C ASN A 504 5.98 22.21 -20.97
N GLU A 505 5.95 23.16 -21.88
CA GLU A 505 5.88 22.92 -23.32
C GLU A 505 7.07 22.10 -23.86
N ASP A 506 8.23 22.18 -23.23
CA ASP A 506 9.41 21.37 -23.55
C ASP A 506 9.34 19.92 -23.04
N GLY A 507 8.25 19.55 -22.36
CA GLY A 507 8.09 18.24 -21.74
C GLY A 507 8.90 18.01 -20.46
N LYS A 508 9.46 19.05 -19.85
CA LYS A 508 10.23 18.98 -18.61
C LYS A 508 9.32 19.17 -17.40
N PHE A 509 9.61 18.46 -16.32
CA PHE A 509 8.91 18.68 -15.06
C PHE A 509 9.18 20.10 -14.54
N VAL A 510 8.11 20.79 -14.18
CA VAL A 510 8.16 22.18 -13.67
C VAL A 510 8.44 22.18 -12.16
N TRP A 511 7.83 21.25 -11.41
CA TRP A 511 8.01 21.16 -9.97
C TRP A 511 9.23 20.28 -9.64
N PRO A 512 10.13 20.73 -8.75
CA PRO A 512 11.34 19.96 -8.43
C PRO A 512 11.04 18.66 -7.65
N GLY A 513 9.93 18.60 -6.90
CA GLY A 513 9.54 17.42 -6.14
C GLY A 513 10.43 17.17 -4.91
N PHE A 514 10.39 15.93 -4.42
CA PHE A 514 11.17 15.48 -3.26
C PHE A 514 11.02 16.41 -2.04
N GLY A 515 12.12 16.90 -1.47
CA GLY A 515 12.12 17.80 -0.31
C GLY A 515 11.33 19.09 -0.51
N ASP A 516 11.17 19.57 -1.74
CA ASP A 516 10.39 20.77 -2.07
C ASP A 516 8.87 20.53 -2.00
N ASN A 517 8.41 19.28 -1.95
CA ASN A 517 7.01 18.97 -1.64
C ASN A 517 6.59 19.51 -0.26
N ALA A 518 7.55 19.72 0.65
CA ALA A 518 7.32 20.39 1.92
C ALA A 518 6.70 21.79 1.78
N ARG A 519 6.93 22.49 0.65
CA ARG A 519 6.36 23.81 0.38
C ARG A 519 4.85 23.76 0.19
N VAL A 520 4.38 22.71 -0.48
CA VAL A 520 2.94 22.44 -0.63
C VAL A 520 2.34 22.02 0.70
N LEU A 521 3.02 21.14 1.44
CA LEU A 521 2.57 20.71 2.77
C LEU A 521 2.54 21.89 3.77
N LYS A 522 3.48 22.83 3.67
CA LYS A 522 3.46 24.09 4.43
C LYS A 522 2.18 24.89 4.14
N TRP A 523 1.86 25.11 2.85
CA TRP A 523 0.64 25.82 2.47
C TRP A 523 -0.61 25.11 3.01
N ILE A 524 -0.67 23.78 2.92
CA ILE A 524 -1.77 22.99 3.49
C ILE A 524 -1.87 23.19 5.01
N ALA A 525 -0.75 23.13 5.74
CA ALA A 525 -0.73 23.35 7.19
C ALA A 525 -1.20 24.77 7.56
N GLU A 526 -0.75 25.79 6.83
CA GLU A 526 -1.16 27.18 7.01
C GLU A 526 -2.64 27.38 6.63
N ARG A 527 -3.16 26.68 5.62
CA ARG A 527 -4.61 26.65 5.31
C ARG A 527 -5.44 26.08 6.46
N LEU A 528 -4.96 24.99 7.07
CA LEU A 528 -5.62 24.38 8.22
C LEU A 528 -5.69 25.32 9.42
N ASP A 529 -4.66 26.15 9.61
CA ASP A 529 -4.58 27.15 10.67
C ASP A 529 -5.25 28.49 10.31
N GLY A 530 -5.74 28.66 9.06
CA GLY A 530 -6.32 29.91 8.58
C GLY A 530 -5.29 31.02 8.33
N GLU A 531 -4.01 30.67 8.16
CA GLU A 531 -2.88 31.59 7.99
C GLU A 531 -2.52 31.82 6.51
N ALA A 532 -2.99 30.99 5.57
CA ALA A 532 -2.70 31.11 4.14
C ALA A 532 -3.94 31.41 3.29
N GLU A 533 -3.76 32.19 2.23
CA GLU A 533 -4.81 32.54 1.28
C GLU A 533 -4.97 31.51 0.17
N ALA A 534 -6.14 31.49 -0.44
CA ALA A 534 -6.47 30.68 -1.61
C ALA A 534 -7.43 31.43 -2.54
N VAL A 535 -7.42 31.03 -3.81
CA VAL A 535 -8.34 31.54 -4.83
C VAL A 535 -9.31 30.43 -5.22
N ASP A 536 -10.60 30.75 -5.28
CA ASP A 536 -11.62 29.85 -5.80
C ASP A 536 -11.48 29.71 -7.31
N THR A 537 -11.45 28.47 -7.81
CA THR A 537 -11.42 28.10 -9.21
C THR A 537 -12.53 27.09 -9.50
N PRO A 538 -12.86 26.80 -10.77
CA PRO A 538 -13.85 25.77 -11.06
C PRO A 538 -13.56 24.40 -10.45
N VAL A 539 -12.28 24.07 -10.21
CA VAL A 539 -11.85 22.75 -9.75
C VAL A 539 -11.59 22.66 -8.24
N GLY A 540 -11.67 23.78 -7.52
CA GLY A 540 -11.39 23.90 -6.10
C GLY A 540 -10.58 25.15 -5.79
N ARG A 541 -10.04 25.24 -4.56
CA ARG A 541 -9.22 26.37 -4.14
C ARG A 541 -7.75 26.08 -4.42
N VAL A 542 -7.07 27.00 -5.07
CA VAL A 542 -5.62 26.92 -5.32
C VAL A 542 -4.90 28.02 -4.53
N PRO A 543 -3.60 27.89 -4.23
CA PRO A 543 -2.83 28.96 -3.59
C PRO A 543 -2.85 30.23 -4.43
N THR A 544 -2.87 31.40 -3.79
CA THR A 544 -2.38 32.60 -4.46
C THR A 544 -0.88 32.47 -4.71
N ARG A 545 -0.33 33.23 -5.66
CA ARG A 545 1.10 33.17 -5.97
C ARG A 545 1.98 33.49 -4.76
N GLU A 546 1.52 34.42 -3.92
CA GLU A 546 2.20 34.88 -2.71
C GLU A 546 2.06 33.90 -1.53
N ALA A 547 1.02 33.06 -1.53
CA ALA A 547 0.76 32.12 -0.43
C ALA A 547 1.65 30.86 -0.50
N LEU A 548 2.24 30.57 -1.66
CA LEU A 548 3.15 29.44 -1.81
C LEU A 548 4.60 29.90 -1.58
N ASP A 549 5.29 29.27 -0.63
CA ASP A 549 6.70 29.59 -0.32
C ASP A 549 7.63 29.05 -1.42
N LEU A 550 8.03 29.94 -2.31
CA LEU A 550 8.90 29.66 -3.45
C LEU A 550 10.35 30.14 -3.21
N SER A 551 10.68 30.54 -1.99
CA SER A 551 12.01 31.06 -1.65
C SER A 551 13.13 30.09 -2.02
N GLY A 552 14.12 30.58 -2.76
CA GLY A 552 15.25 29.77 -3.23
C GLY A 552 14.98 28.88 -4.44
N LEU A 553 13.74 28.86 -4.99
CA LEU A 553 13.44 28.17 -6.24
C LEU A 553 13.58 29.14 -7.43
N ALA A 554 14.16 28.65 -8.51
CA ALA A 554 14.27 29.38 -9.77
C ALA A 554 13.09 29.02 -10.69
N LEU A 555 11.88 29.48 -10.35
CA LEU A 555 10.69 29.32 -11.17
C LEU A 555 10.41 30.63 -11.93
N SER A 556 10.14 30.52 -13.24
CA SER A 556 9.67 31.64 -14.05
C SER A 556 8.18 31.91 -13.77
N GLU A 557 7.71 33.12 -14.21
CA GLU A 557 6.26 33.41 -14.18
C GLU A 557 5.44 32.41 -15.00
N ALA A 558 5.98 31.93 -16.12
CA ALA A 558 5.34 30.91 -16.95
C ALA A 558 5.28 29.57 -16.25
N ASP A 559 6.34 29.17 -15.52
CA ASP A 559 6.35 27.95 -14.73
C ASP A 559 5.31 28.02 -13.60
N LEU A 560 5.22 29.17 -12.93
CA LEU A 560 4.26 29.37 -11.85
C LEU A 560 2.81 29.35 -12.37
N ALA A 561 2.55 29.97 -13.51
CA ALA A 561 1.26 29.88 -14.18
C ALA A 561 0.94 28.42 -14.54
N THR A 562 1.89 27.68 -15.12
CA THR A 562 1.71 26.25 -15.40
C THR A 562 1.32 25.44 -14.17
N LEU A 563 1.86 25.77 -13.01
CA LEU A 563 1.61 25.03 -11.74
C LEU A 563 0.26 25.38 -11.10
N LEU A 564 -0.21 26.61 -11.21
CA LEU A 564 -1.35 27.10 -10.42
C LEU A 564 -2.59 27.45 -11.24
N ASP A 565 -2.44 27.85 -12.51
CA ASP A 565 -3.56 28.32 -13.31
C ASP A 565 -4.45 27.14 -13.77
N VAL A 566 -5.75 27.40 -13.80
CA VAL A 566 -6.77 26.46 -14.25
C VAL A 566 -7.29 26.89 -15.60
N ASP A 567 -6.93 26.13 -16.64
CA ASP A 567 -7.45 26.31 -17.98
C ASP A 567 -8.85 25.68 -18.08
N VAL A 568 -9.88 26.53 -18.24
CA VAL A 568 -11.27 26.08 -18.24
C VAL A 568 -11.64 25.25 -19.47
N ASP A 569 -10.95 25.43 -20.61
CA ASP A 569 -11.22 24.65 -21.80
C ASP A 569 -10.64 23.24 -21.68
N VAL A 570 -9.43 23.13 -21.17
CA VAL A 570 -8.81 21.84 -20.84
C VAL A 570 -9.63 21.11 -19.78
N TRP A 571 -10.13 21.82 -18.75
CA TRP A 571 -10.96 21.20 -17.73
C TRP A 571 -12.35 20.78 -18.19
N ALA A 572 -12.91 21.44 -19.21
CA ALA A 572 -14.14 20.96 -19.83
C ALA A 572 -13.92 19.60 -20.52
N GLU A 573 -12.78 19.40 -21.16
CA GLU A 573 -12.41 18.11 -21.75
C GLU A 573 -12.20 17.05 -20.66
N GLU A 574 -11.48 17.37 -19.58
CA GLU A 574 -11.29 16.48 -18.43
C GLU A 574 -12.61 16.07 -17.77
N ALA A 575 -13.51 17.03 -17.54
CA ALA A 575 -14.81 16.79 -16.95
C ALA A 575 -15.68 15.87 -17.84
N ALA A 576 -15.57 15.97 -19.15
CA ALA A 576 -16.30 15.14 -20.10
C ALA A 576 -15.88 13.66 -20.09
N LEU A 577 -14.68 13.34 -19.56
CA LEU A 577 -14.18 11.96 -19.44
C LEU A 577 -14.71 11.22 -18.18
N ILE A 578 -15.20 11.95 -17.19
CA ILE A 578 -15.64 11.36 -15.90
C ILE A 578 -16.91 10.50 -16.04
N PRO A 579 -17.96 10.91 -16.80
CA PRO A 579 -19.19 10.17 -16.91
C PRO A 579 -19.03 8.72 -17.40
N ASP A 580 -18.12 8.45 -18.33
CA ASP A 580 -17.92 7.10 -18.84
C ASP A 580 -17.42 6.15 -17.76
N PHE A 581 -16.54 6.63 -16.89
CA PHE A 581 -16.09 5.86 -15.74
C PHE A 581 -17.22 5.66 -14.71
N TYR A 582 -17.99 6.68 -14.40
CA TYR A 582 -19.07 6.60 -13.42
C TYR A 582 -20.21 5.68 -13.86
N ARG A 583 -20.53 5.63 -15.16
CA ARG A 583 -21.57 4.74 -15.70
C ARG A 583 -21.27 3.26 -15.48
N MET A 584 -19.99 2.88 -15.28
CA MET A 584 -19.62 1.49 -14.98
C MET A 584 -20.28 0.95 -13.72
N PHE A 585 -20.60 1.83 -12.75
CA PHE A 585 -21.18 1.45 -11.46
C PHE A 585 -22.72 1.43 -11.47
N GLY A 586 -23.37 1.91 -12.54
CA GLY A 586 -24.82 1.95 -12.67
C GLY A 586 -25.49 2.59 -11.45
N ASP A 587 -26.54 1.95 -10.94
CA ASP A 587 -27.32 2.44 -9.80
C ASP A 587 -26.57 2.41 -8.46
N ARG A 588 -25.38 1.80 -8.42
CA ARG A 588 -24.52 1.81 -7.22
C ARG A 588 -23.72 3.10 -7.06
N LEU A 589 -23.59 3.91 -8.12
CA LEU A 589 -22.93 5.20 -7.99
C LEU A 589 -23.84 6.17 -7.21
N PRO A 590 -23.34 6.84 -6.14
CA PRO A 590 -24.14 7.81 -5.40
C PRO A 590 -24.52 9.03 -6.27
N ASP A 591 -25.78 9.48 -6.17
CA ASP A 591 -26.27 10.68 -6.86
C ASP A 591 -25.42 11.92 -6.54
N ALA A 592 -24.93 12.02 -5.30
CA ALA A 592 -24.06 13.11 -4.86
C ALA A 592 -22.82 13.29 -5.75
N LEU A 593 -22.28 12.23 -6.36
CA LEU A 593 -21.15 12.35 -7.28
C LEU A 593 -21.58 12.90 -8.64
N TRP A 594 -22.78 12.56 -9.13
CA TRP A 594 -23.35 13.20 -10.31
C TRP A 594 -23.64 14.68 -10.07
N ASP A 595 -24.13 15.05 -8.88
CA ASP A 595 -24.36 16.44 -8.48
C ASP A 595 -23.04 17.22 -8.47
N GLN A 596 -21.95 16.62 -7.97
CA GLN A 596 -20.63 17.25 -7.99
C GLN A 596 -20.06 17.40 -9.41
N HIS A 597 -20.30 16.44 -10.29
CA HIS A 597 -19.93 16.54 -11.69
C HIS A 597 -20.69 17.68 -12.38
N ALA A 598 -22.00 17.76 -12.17
CA ALA A 598 -22.84 18.85 -12.69
C ALA A 598 -22.39 20.22 -12.15
N ALA A 599 -22.05 20.30 -10.89
CA ALA A 599 -21.51 21.52 -10.25
C ALA A 599 -20.15 21.95 -10.86
N LEU A 600 -19.26 20.98 -11.15
CA LEU A 600 -17.99 21.27 -11.85
C LEU A 600 -18.27 21.86 -13.24
N THR A 601 -19.14 21.23 -14.02
CA THR A 601 -19.50 21.70 -15.36
C THR A 601 -20.09 23.12 -15.30
N ALA A 602 -21.00 23.39 -14.35
CA ALA A 602 -21.58 24.72 -14.17
C ALA A 602 -20.52 25.79 -13.84
N ARG A 603 -19.58 25.48 -12.93
CA ARG A 603 -18.47 26.42 -12.60
C ARG A 603 -17.56 26.68 -13.80
N ILE A 604 -17.31 25.69 -14.65
CA ILE A 604 -16.53 25.86 -15.88
C ILE A 604 -17.26 26.80 -16.83
N ASP A 605 -18.56 26.58 -17.05
CA ASP A 605 -19.38 27.41 -17.98
C ASP A 605 -19.50 28.85 -17.49
N GLU A 606 -19.67 29.07 -16.18
CA GLU A 606 -19.70 30.40 -15.55
C GLU A 606 -18.37 31.15 -15.76
N ASN A 607 -17.25 30.47 -15.58
CA ASN A 607 -15.92 31.08 -15.80
C ASN A 607 -15.66 31.40 -17.26
N ARG A 608 -16.09 30.55 -18.20
CA ARG A 608 -16.03 30.85 -19.64
C ARG A 608 -16.84 32.08 -20.00
N ALA A 609 -18.08 32.17 -19.52
CA ALA A 609 -18.95 33.31 -19.74
C ALA A 609 -18.37 34.60 -19.18
N ALA A 610 -17.76 34.56 -18.00
CA ALA A 610 -17.08 35.72 -17.40
C ALA A 610 -15.85 36.18 -18.21
N ALA A 611 -15.05 35.25 -18.74
CA ALA A 611 -13.90 35.56 -19.57
C ALA A 611 -14.33 36.27 -20.88
N ILE A 612 -15.36 35.75 -21.57
CA ILE A 612 -15.92 36.35 -22.78
C ILE A 612 -16.49 37.76 -22.51
N ALA A 613 -17.10 37.98 -21.34
CA ALA A 613 -17.67 39.29 -20.97
C ALA A 613 -16.59 40.32 -20.61
N ALA A 614 -15.37 39.89 -20.30
CA ALA A 614 -14.23 40.74 -19.94
C ALA A 614 -13.37 41.17 -21.16
N GLU A 615 -13.50 40.48 -22.31
CA GLU A 615 -12.92 40.85 -23.62
C GLU A 615 -13.81 41.88 -24.34
#